data_2b01927b70d4a102d7a1b4344ebeca2d
#
_entry.id   2b01927b70d4a102d7a1b4344ebeca2d
#
_cell.length_a   1.000
_cell.length_b   1.000
_cell.length_c   1.000
_cell.angle_alpha   90.00
_cell.angle_beta   90.00
_cell.angle_gamma   90.00
#
_symmetry.space_group_name_H-M   'P 1'
#
loop_
_entity.id
_entity.type
_entity.pdbx_description
1 polymer ?
#
loop_
_entity_poly.entity_id
_entity_poly.type
_entity_poly.pdbx_seq_one_letter_code
_entity_poly.pdbx_strand_id
1 'polypeptide(L)' 'MSIASVIDVLVKLCPAIAGILYAIVGLGYLVKRDYPWALVWISYSLANLGLVLAASKGIE' A
#
# COMPACT_ATOMS: atom_id res chain seq x y z
N MET A 1 4.40 21.50 -14.81
CA MET A 1 4.64 20.56 -13.69
C MET A 1 6.07 20.06 -13.77
N SER A 2 6.81 20.13 -12.69
CA SER A 2 8.20 19.67 -12.68
C SER A 2 8.28 18.17 -12.51
N ILE A 3 9.43 17.59 -12.89
CA ILE A 3 9.67 16.16 -12.68
C ILE A 3 9.57 15.80 -11.20
N ALA A 4 10.08 16.69 -10.33
CA ALA A 4 10.00 16.45 -8.88
C ALA A 4 8.55 16.33 -8.40
N SER A 5 7.65 17.16 -8.91
CA SER A 5 6.22 17.09 -8.56
C SER A 5 5.60 15.78 -9.03
N VAL A 6 5.96 15.32 -10.22
CA VAL A 6 5.47 14.04 -10.75
C VAL A 6 5.96 12.89 -9.87
N ILE A 7 7.23 12.91 -9.48
CA ILE A 7 7.81 11.88 -8.60
C ILE A 7 7.10 11.88 -7.25
N ASP A 8 6.84 13.04 -6.67
CA ASP A 8 6.14 13.14 -5.38
C ASP A 8 4.74 12.50 -5.44
N VAL A 9 4.02 12.75 -6.54
CA VAL A 9 2.71 12.14 -6.74
C VAL A 9 2.82 10.62 -6.85
N LEU A 10 3.79 10.12 -7.63
CA LEU A 10 3.99 8.68 -7.81
C LEU A 10 4.38 8.00 -6.50
N VAL A 11 5.22 8.63 -5.70
CA VAL A 11 5.65 8.08 -4.40
C VAL A 11 4.46 7.89 -3.46
N LYS A 12 3.44 8.73 -3.56
CA LYS A 12 2.22 8.61 -2.76
C LYS A 12 1.21 7.63 -3.37
N LEU A 13 0.99 7.72 -4.68
CA LEU A 13 -0.07 6.98 -5.35
C LEU A 13 0.26 5.50 -5.51
N CYS A 14 1.49 5.16 -5.88
CA CYS A 14 1.84 3.77 -6.13
C CYS A 14 1.68 2.89 -4.88
N PRO A 15 2.21 3.27 -3.71
CA PRO A 15 1.98 2.47 -2.50
C PRO A 15 0.51 2.43 -2.09
N ALA A 16 -0.25 3.52 -2.29
CA ALA A 16 -1.66 3.54 -1.97
C ALA A 16 -2.44 2.54 -2.81
N ILE A 17 -2.20 2.52 -4.13
CA ILE A 17 -2.84 1.59 -5.03
C ILE A 17 -2.44 0.16 -4.71
N ALA A 18 -1.14 -0.08 -4.51
CA ALA A 18 -0.64 -1.40 -4.15
C ALA A 18 -1.24 -1.88 -2.83
N GLY A 19 -1.34 -1.00 -1.83
CA GLY A 19 -1.94 -1.33 -0.55
C GLY A 19 -3.39 -1.77 -0.69
N ILE A 20 -4.17 -1.07 -1.51
CA ILE A 20 -5.56 -1.44 -1.77
C ILE A 20 -5.64 -2.81 -2.45
N LEU A 21 -4.82 -3.04 -3.47
CA LEU A 21 -4.81 -4.32 -4.18
C LEU A 21 -4.42 -5.47 -3.24
N TYR A 22 -3.42 -5.28 -2.41
CA TYR A 22 -2.98 -6.30 -1.47
C TYR A 22 -4.04 -6.56 -0.39
N ALA A 23 -4.76 -5.53 0.04
CA ALA A 23 -5.86 -5.69 0.98
C ALA A 23 -6.97 -6.56 0.38
N ILE A 24 -7.31 -6.35 -0.88
CA ILE A 24 -8.31 -7.16 -1.58
C ILE A 24 -7.87 -8.62 -1.65
N VAL A 25 -6.61 -8.88 -2.01
CA VAL A 25 -6.07 -10.24 -2.06
C VAL A 25 -6.09 -10.87 -0.67
N GLY A 26 -5.71 -10.11 0.36
CA GLY A 26 -5.73 -10.59 1.74
C GLY A 26 -7.12 -10.98 2.20
N LEU A 27 -8.13 -10.17 1.86
CA LEU A 27 -9.52 -10.48 2.17
C LEU A 27 -9.97 -11.76 1.45
N GLY A 28 -9.53 -11.96 0.20
CA GLY A 28 -9.82 -13.18 -0.53
C GLY A 28 -9.30 -14.42 0.18
N TYR A 29 -8.07 -14.35 0.68
CA TYR A 29 -7.50 -15.47 1.45
C TYR A 29 -8.21 -15.67 2.79
N LEU A 30 -8.68 -14.60 3.44
CA LEU A 30 -9.47 -14.73 4.66
C LEU A 30 -10.78 -15.47 4.39
N VAL A 31 -11.46 -15.16 3.29
CA VAL A 31 -12.68 -15.86 2.90
C VAL A 31 -12.40 -17.35 2.65
N LYS A 32 -11.25 -17.67 2.07
CA LYS A 32 -10.82 -19.06 1.87
C LYS A 32 -10.30 -19.71 3.15
N ARG A 33 -10.22 -18.98 4.25
CA ARG A 33 -9.67 -19.43 5.52
C ARG A 33 -8.20 -19.85 5.43
N ASP A 34 -7.47 -19.24 4.52
CA ASP A 34 -6.03 -19.43 4.39
C ASP A 34 -5.33 -18.31 5.17
N TYR A 35 -5.30 -18.47 6.49
CA TYR A 35 -4.84 -17.43 7.39
C TYR A 35 -3.37 -17.04 7.22
N PRO A 36 -2.44 -17.97 7.03
CA PRO A 36 -1.04 -17.57 6.82
C PRO A 36 -0.85 -16.66 5.60
N TRP A 37 -1.48 -16.99 4.48
CA TRP A 37 -1.40 -16.16 3.29
C TRP A 37 -2.15 -14.83 3.45
N ALA A 38 -3.28 -14.85 4.12
CA ALA A 38 -4.01 -13.63 4.43
C ALA A 38 -3.14 -12.68 5.26
N LEU A 39 -2.42 -13.19 6.24
CA LEU A 39 -1.52 -12.39 7.07
C LEU A 39 -0.42 -11.75 6.23
N VAL A 40 0.17 -12.49 5.29
CA VAL A 40 1.22 -11.96 4.41
C VAL A 40 0.70 -10.77 3.60
N TRP A 41 -0.43 -10.93 2.94
CA TRP A 41 -0.98 -9.89 2.06
C TRP A 41 -1.49 -8.69 2.84
N ILE A 42 -2.10 -8.90 3.99
CA ILE A 42 -2.54 -7.81 4.86
C ILE A 42 -1.34 -7.05 5.40
N SER A 43 -0.26 -7.74 5.75
CA SER A 43 0.98 -7.10 6.19
C SER A 43 1.58 -6.23 5.09
N TYR A 44 1.56 -6.68 3.84
CA TYR A 44 2.00 -5.86 2.71
C TYR A 44 1.13 -4.62 2.54
N SER A 45 -0.18 -4.74 2.73
CA SER A 45 -1.09 -3.61 2.68
C SER A 45 -0.75 -2.58 3.75
N LEU A 46 -0.51 -3.02 4.98
CA LEU A 46 -0.13 -2.14 6.08
C LEU A 46 1.23 -1.48 5.83
N ALA A 47 2.18 -2.21 5.27
CA ALA A 47 3.48 -1.65 4.91
C ALA A 47 3.33 -0.54 3.87
N ASN A 48 2.47 -0.74 2.87
CA ASN A 48 2.21 0.29 1.86
C ASN A 48 1.52 1.51 2.46
N LEU A 49 0.61 1.31 3.40
CA LEU A 49 0.00 2.41 4.13
C LEU A 49 1.06 3.21 4.89
N GLY A 50 2.00 2.52 5.54
CA GLY A 50 3.11 3.17 6.22
C GLY A 50 3.96 4.00 5.27
N LEU A 51 4.21 3.49 4.05
CA LEU A 51 4.95 4.23 3.03
C LEU A 51 4.22 5.51 2.62
N VAL A 52 2.91 5.44 2.47
CA VAL A 52 2.10 6.63 2.14
C VAL A 52 2.19 7.66 3.24
N LEU A 53 2.06 7.24 4.50
CA LEU A 53 2.15 8.14 5.64
C LEU A 53 3.54 8.77 5.75
N ALA A 54 4.58 7.98 5.54
CA ALA A 54 5.95 8.49 5.57
C ALA A 54 6.20 9.50 4.45
N ALA A 55 5.72 9.21 3.24
CA ALA A 55 5.85 10.12 2.11
C ALA A 55 5.10 11.44 2.37
N SER A 56 3.90 11.36 2.94
CA SER A 56 3.11 12.54 3.27
C SER A 56 3.81 13.40 4.32
N LYS A 57 4.36 12.77 5.34
CA LYS A 57 5.10 13.48 6.39
C LYS A 57 6.39 14.11 5.86
N GLY A 58 7.07 13.38 4.97
CA GLY A 58 8.32 13.87 4.40
C GLY A 58 8.17 15.05 3.47
N ILE A 59 6.97 15.27 2.92
CA ILE A 59 6.70 16.37 2.01
C ILE A 59 6.39 17.68 2.77
N GLU A 60 5.97 17.55 4.00
CA GLU A 60 5.77 18.71 4.86
C GLU A 60 7.10 19.38 5.21
#